data_f989cfaf358ecf342e1e789278cacae3
#
_entry.id   f989cfaf358ecf342e1e789278cacae3
#
_cell.length_a   1.000
_cell.length_b   1.000
_cell.length_c   1.000
_cell.angle_alpha   90.00
_cell.angle_beta   90.00
_cell.angle_gamma   90.00
#
_symmetry.space_group_name_H-M   'P 1'
#
loop_
_entity.id
_entity.type
_entity.pdbx_description
1 polymer ?
#
loop_
_entity_poly.entity_id
_entity_poly.type
_entity_poly.pdbx_seq_one_letter_code
_entity_poly.pdbx_strand_id
1 'polypeptide(L)'
;MAQSKQKKWIAFIVLTIAAGLIYRVPYLKTVFYDPLVAAFSITNTEVGTMMSVYSVVKTVLYIPAGILVDRFDNRKMLVFSMLMLAVLTFIYALIPSLMIVYILYGLMAVSNVIFWTAFIKAVRMFGSEKEQGSVFGYSEGIRAVASLVINFIALWMYAKLEVTSDSPLTGILILYGAIYLAMGVAIWFLIPSGTGNEDGHHATFRDYVNVLKIPAVWIVSFLVMCCYSVQVASEYTTPYLSDVMLMSAATAGVVATIRSYGVGLFAAPIIGKITDKVKVPYSVSVIILLVLEIVMTTILLVLPGEPSVLIISIVVILAFACFMYALRGVYYATLGEAGVPVALTGTATGVISVIGYLPDAFMNLLIGNKLDQYPGAAGYKYIFTYMIGFAVAGVIIAFIINRIGKRNAAKAVPADEA
;
A
#
# COMPACT_ATOMS: atom_id res chain seq x y z
N MET A 1 -29.71 16.65 14.88
CA MET A 1 -30.58 16.33 13.73
C MET A 1 -30.08 15.04 13.07
N ALA A 2 -30.89 13.99 13.04
CA ALA A 2 -30.51 12.76 12.36
C ALA A 2 -30.38 13.01 10.84
N GLN A 3 -29.19 12.84 10.29
CA GLN A 3 -29.00 12.87 8.85
C GLN A 3 -29.86 11.82 8.18
N SER A 4 -30.49 12.13 7.02
CA SER A 4 -31.20 11.14 6.24
C SER A 4 -30.24 9.99 5.85
N LYS A 5 -30.75 8.76 5.80
CA LYS A 5 -29.96 7.57 5.41
C LYS A 5 -29.17 7.80 4.12
N GLN A 6 -29.75 8.51 3.17
CA GLN A 6 -29.11 8.87 1.90
C GLN A 6 -27.90 9.80 2.09
N LYS A 7 -28.00 10.82 2.94
CA LYS A 7 -26.87 11.74 3.23
C LYS A 7 -25.71 11.01 3.91
N LYS A 8 -25.99 10.06 4.80
CA LYS A 8 -24.95 9.20 5.41
C LYS A 8 -24.17 8.39 4.36
N TRP A 9 -24.90 7.76 3.42
CA TRP A 9 -24.25 6.99 2.36
C TRP A 9 -23.41 7.86 1.41
N ILE A 10 -23.89 9.04 1.04
CA ILE A 10 -23.12 9.97 0.21
C ILE A 10 -21.84 10.39 0.95
N ALA A 11 -21.94 10.74 2.23
CA ALA A 11 -20.77 11.09 3.05
C ALA A 11 -19.76 9.95 3.14
N PHE A 12 -20.21 8.70 3.33
CA PHE A 12 -19.37 7.53 3.36
C PHE A 12 -18.64 7.31 2.02
N ILE A 13 -19.36 7.39 0.89
CA ILE A 13 -18.78 7.23 -0.45
C ILE A 13 -17.72 8.30 -0.71
N VAL A 14 -18.01 9.57 -0.45
CA VAL A 14 -17.05 10.68 -0.67
C VAL A 14 -15.81 10.51 0.20
N LEU A 15 -15.98 10.19 1.48
CA LEU A 15 -14.87 9.93 2.40
C LEU A 15 -13.99 8.78 1.91
N THR A 16 -14.62 7.72 1.45
CA THR A 16 -13.93 6.51 0.97
C THR A 16 -13.21 6.76 -0.35
N ILE A 17 -13.82 7.51 -1.28
CA ILE A 17 -13.15 7.94 -2.52
C ILE A 17 -11.90 8.76 -2.17
N ALA A 18 -12.01 9.76 -1.29
CA ALA A 18 -10.88 10.55 -0.85
C ALA A 18 -9.74 9.68 -0.29
N ALA A 19 -10.07 8.68 0.54
CA ALA A 19 -9.09 7.73 1.07
C ALA A 19 -8.44 6.84 0.00
N GLY A 20 -9.12 6.57 -1.10
CA GLY A 20 -8.54 5.90 -2.28
C GLY A 20 -7.54 6.78 -3.03
N LEU A 21 -7.67 8.09 -2.92
CA LEU A 21 -6.90 9.06 -3.72
C LEU A 21 -5.68 9.64 -3.01
N ILE A 22 -5.63 9.68 -1.68
CA ILE A 22 -4.56 10.36 -0.92
C ILE A 22 -3.14 9.90 -1.27
N TYR A 23 -2.99 8.66 -1.73
CA TYR A 23 -1.69 8.08 -2.06
C TYR A 23 -1.29 8.28 -3.53
N ARG A 24 -2.13 8.92 -4.38
CA ARG A 24 -1.85 9.01 -5.83
C ARG A 24 -0.57 9.79 -6.13
N VAL A 25 -0.40 10.95 -5.54
CA VAL A 25 0.77 11.79 -5.78
C VAL A 25 2.03 11.27 -5.05
N PRO A 26 2.00 10.90 -3.76
CA PRO A 26 3.17 10.30 -3.12
C PRO A 26 3.69 9.03 -3.78
N TYR A 27 2.79 8.20 -4.33
CA TYR A 27 3.14 6.98 -5.06
C TYR A 27 3.01 7.13 -6.59
N LEU A 28 3.24 8.34 -7.11
CA LEU A 28 3.14 8.67 -8.53
C LEU A 28 4.04 7.76 -9.39
N LYS A 29 5.23 7.41 -8.87
CA LYS A 29 6.19 6.49 -9.51
C LYS A 29 5.60 5.12 -9.89
N THR A 30 4.55 4.66 -9.21
CA THR A 30 3.97 3.33 -9.48
C THR A 30 3.35 3.24 -10.88
N VAL A 31 2.82 4.37 -11.39
CA VAL A 31 2.13 4.44 -12.69
C VAL A 31 2.87 5.34 -13.69
N PHE A 32 3.48 6.42 -13.21
CA PHE A 32 4.14 7.45 -14.02
C PHE A 32 5.64 7.54 -13.71
N TYR A 33 6.34 6.39 -13.68
CA TYR A 33 7.76 6.34 -13.31
C TYR A 33 8.63 7.15 -14.29
N ASP A 34 8.60 6.78 -15.59
CA ASP A 34 9.41 7.42 -16.60
C ASP A 34 9.05 8.90 -16.81
N PRO A 35 7.74 9.28 -16.85
CA PRO A 35 7.35 10.69 -16.85
C PRO A 35 7.89 11.47 -15.67
N LEU A 36 7.96 10.85 -14.47
CA LEU A 36 8.52 11.49 -13.27
C LEU A 36 10.02 11.72 -13.42
N VAL A 37 10.77 10.69 -13.80
CA VAL A 37 12.23 10.76 -14.01
C VAL A 37 12.56 11.81 -15.07
N ALA A 38 11.84 11.79 -16.19
CA ALA A 38 12.06 12.72 -17.30
C ALA A 38 11.74 14.18 -16.93
N ALA A 39 10.60 14.44 -16.28
CA ALA A 39 10.15 15.80 -15.95
C ALA A 39 11.07 16.50 -14.95
N PHE A 40 11.62 15.76 -13.98
CA PHE A 40 12.53 16.32 -12.98
C PHE A 40 14.00 16.14 -13.33
N SER A 41 14.33 15.41 -14.40
CA SER A 41 15.71 15.05 -14.78
C SER A 41 16.49 14.42 -13.62
N ILE A 42 15.84 13.51 -12.89
CA ILE A 42 16.37 12.86 -11.69
C ILE A 42 16.79 11.42 -11.96
N THR A 43 17.67 10.91 -11.12
CA THR A 43 18.13 9.52 -11.13
C THR A 43 17.16 8.58 -10.43
N ASN A 44 17.29 7.28 -10.65
CA ASN A 44 16.51 6.27 -9.95
C ASN A 44 16.79 6.28 -8.43
N THR A 45 18.04 6.57 -8.04
CA THR A 45 18.41 6.76 -6.61
C THR A 45 17.67 7.93 -5.98
N GLU A 46 17.50 9.04 -6.71
CA GLU A 46 16.77 10.21 -6.22
C GLU A 46 15.27 9.92 -6.07
N VAL A 47 14.65 9.18 -6.99
CA VAL A 47 13.28 8.65 -6.81
C VAL A 47 13.18 7.78 -5.56
N GLY A 48 14.17 6.89 -5.35
CA GLY A 48 14.26 6.08 -4.14
C GLY A 48 14.36 6.92 -2.88
N THR A 49 15.15 8.00 -2.90
CA THR A 49 15.31 8.94 -1.78
C THR A 49 14.01 9.68 -1.45
N MET A 50 13.24 10.13 -2.47
CA MET A 50 11.92 10.73 -2.27
C MET A 50 11.00 9.79 -1.47
N MET A 51 10.95 8.52 -1.85
CA MET A 51 10.15 7.51 -1.17
C MET A 51 10.67 7.22 0.24
N SER A 52 11.98 7.21 0.44
CA SER A 52 12.59 7.03 1.77
C SER A 52 12.22 8.17 2.72
N VAL A 53 12.33 9.42 2.28
CA VAL A 53 11.91 10.61 3.06
C VAL A 53 10.43 10.50 3.45
N TYR A 54 9.56 10.22 2.47
CA TYR A 54 8.14 10.03 2.71
C TYR A 54 7.87 8.95 3.76
N SER A 55 8.50 7.79 3.63
CA SER A 55 8.25 6.63 4.50
C SER A 55 8.79 6.79 5.90
N VAL A 56 9.98 7.38 6.06
CA VAL A 56 10.56 7.67 7.37
C VAL A 56 9.66 8.64 8.13
N VAL A 57 9.28 9.76 7.50
CA VAL A 57 8.38 10.76 8.11
C VAL A 57 7.03 10.13 8.47
N LYS A 58 6.45 9.34 7.55
CA LYS A 58 5.20 8.63 7.78
C LYS A 58 5.29 7.71 9.01
N THR A 59 6.36 6.92 9.11
CA THR A 59 6.55 5.95 10.20
C THR A 59 6.67 6.63 11.55
N VAL A 60 7.48 7.70 11.63
CA VAL A 60 7.68 8.46 12.88
C VAL A 60 6.38 9.14 13.34
N LEU A 61 5.57 9.60 12.40
CA LEU A 61 4.38 10.38 12.71
C LEU A 61 3.12 9.56 12.99
N TYR A 62 3.11 8.24 12.79
CA TYR A 62 1.91 7.43 13.07
C TYR A 62 1.40 7.57 14.50
N ILE A 63 2.29 7.55 15.49
CA ILE A 63 1.91 7.69 16.91
C ILE A 63 1.46 9.13 17.23
N PRO A 64 2.23 10.19 16.91
CA PRO A 64 1.81 11.56 17.12
C PRO A 64 0.48 11.93 16.42
N ALA A 65 0.27 11.44 15.20
CA ALA A 65 -0.96 11.71 14.45
C ALA A 65 -2.20 11.09 15.12
N GLY A 66 -2.07 9.90 15.72
CA GLY A 66 -3.14 9.30 16.52
C GLY A 66 -3.59 10.23 17.66
N ILE A 67 -2.63 10.73 18.43
CA ILE A 67 -2.89 11.67 19.52
C ILE A 67 -3.52 12.97 19.02
N LEU A 68 -3.04 13.48 17.88
CA LEU A 68 -3.55 14.72 17.29
C LEU A 68 -5.02 14.55 16.86
N VAL A 69 -5.33 13.48 16.13
CA VAL A 69 -6.69 13.19 15.64
C VAL A 69 -7.68 12.94 16.78
N ASP A 70 -7.22 12.45 17.93
CA ASP A 70 -8.08 12.28 19.10
C ASP A 70 -8.43 13.59 19.81
N ARG A 71 -7.58 14.62 19.68
CA ARG A 71 -7.78 15.93 20.31
C ARG A 71 -8.60 16.91 19.47
N PHE A 72 -8.58 16.76 18.16
CA PHE A 72 -9.22 17.70 17.25
C PHE A 72 -10.46 17.10 16.57
N ASP A 73 -11.32 17.98 16.06
CA ASP A 73 -12.49 17.60 15.27
C ASP A 73 -12.06 16.81 14.03
N ASN A 74 -12.62 15.60 13.89
CA ASN A 74 -12.24 14.65 12.85
C ASN A 74 -12.45 15.21 11.42
N ARG A 75 -13.55 15.93 11.19
CA ARG A 75 -13.83 16.59 9.90
C ARG A 75 -12.74 17.62 9.57
N LYS A 76 -12.33 18.43 10.55
CA LYS A 76 -11.28 19.45 10.35
C LYS A 76 -9.95 18.80 9.98
N MET A 77 -9.60 17.67 10.59
CA MET A 77 -8.37 16.92 10.28
C MET A 77 -8.39 16.35 8.87
N LEU A 78 -9.51 15.77 8.44
CA LEU A 78 -9.70 15.27 7.07
C LEU A 78 -9.58 16.39 6.04
N VAL A 79 -10.27 17.51 6.27
CA VAL A 79 -10.23 18.69 5.37
C VAL A 79 -8.85 19.31 5.31
N PHE A 80 -8.21 19.52 6.47
CA PHE A 80 -6.85 20.04 6.55
C PHE A 80 -5.88 19.19 5.72
N SER A 81 -5.96 17.88 5.86
CA SER A 81 -5.10 16.96 5.11
C SER A 81 -5.34 17.06 3.60
N MET A 82 -6.61 17.11 3.14
CA MET A 82 -6.92 17.23 1.72
C MET A 82 -6.45 18.56 1.14
N LEU A 83 -6.69 19.68 1.83
CA LEU A 83 -6.25 20.99 1.40
C LEU A 83 -4.72 21.10 1.39
N MET A 84 -4.05 20.56 2.40
CA MET A 84 -2.60 20.50 2.44
C MET A 84 -2.05 19.71 1.26
N LEU A 85 -2.60 18.50 0.97
CA LEU A 85 -2.20 17.71 -0.20
C LEU A 85 -2.44 18.47 -1.50
N ALA A 86 -3.56 19.19 -1.65
CA ALA A 86 -3.83 19.98 -2.84
C ALA A 86 -2.76 21.06 -3.04
N VAL A 87 -2.45 21.86 -2.02
CA VAL A 87 -1.43 22.91 -2.08
C VAL A 87 -0.06 22.32 -2.41
N LEU A 88 0.36 21.26 -1.70
CA LEU A 88 1.64 20.60 -1.96
C LEU A 88 1.72 20.03 -3.38
N THR A 89 0.60 19.51 -3.90
CA THR A 89 0.55 18.97 -5.27
C THR A 89 0.63 20.07 -6.31
N PHE A 90 -0.01 21.23 -6.10
CA PHE A 90 0.13 22.38 -7.00
C PHE A 90 1.55 22.95 -6.99
N ILE A 91 2.22 23.00 -5.82
CA ILE A 91 3.65 23.38 -5.76
C ILE A 91 4.50 22.35 -6.52
N TYR A 92 4.21 21.04 -6.37
CA TYR A 92 4.89 19.97 -7.07
C TYR A 92 4.71 20.05 -8.60
N ALA A 93 3.53 20.51 -9.06
CA ALA A 93 3.23 20.72 -10.48
C ALA A 93 4.08 21.83 -11.14
N LEU A 94 4.69 22.71 -10.35
CA LEU A 94 5.63 23.71 -10.85
C LEU A 94 7.02 23.14 -11.19
N ILE A 95 7.23 21.83 -11.03
CA ILE A 95 8.50 21.12 -11.25
C ILE A 95 9.64 21.82 -10.49
N PRO A 96 9.54 21.97 -9.16
CA PRO A 96 10.55 22.66 -8.37
C PRO A 96 11.85 21.85 -8.27
N SER A 97 12.89 22.48 -7.70
CA SER A 97 14.17 21.79 -7.46
C SER A 97 14.01 20.55 -6.58
N LEU A 98 14.89 19.57 -6.73
CA LEU A 98 14.85 18.27 -6.04
C LEU A 98 14.80 18.42 -4.49
N MET A 99 15.51 19.41 -3.94
CA MET A 99 15.46 19.67 -2.49
C MET A 99 14.03 20.04 -2.02
N ILE A 100 13.34 20.87 -2.81
CA ILE A 100 11.93 21.22 -2.52
C ILE A 100 11.06 19.97 -2.65
N VAL A 101 11.31 19.11 -3.63
CA VAL A 101 10.58 17.84 -3.81
C VAL A 101 10.72 16.96 -2.57
N TYR A 102 11.92 16.81 -1.99
CA TYR A 102 12.11 16.05 -0.75
C TYR A 102 11.29 16.63 0.42
N ILE A 103 11.26 17.95 0.55
CA ILE A 103 10.42 18.64 1.56
C ILE A 103 8.94 18.37 1.30
N LEU A 104 8.49 18.47 0.05
CA LEU A 104 7.11 18.18 -0.34
C LEU A 104 6.70 16.75 0.02
N TYR A 105 7.56 15.76 -0.24
CA TYR A 105 7.31 14.35 0.10
C TYR A 105 7.21 14.15 1.61
N GLY A 106 8.07 14.81 2.41
CA GLY A 106 7.95 14.82 3.86
C GLY A 106 6.63 15.42 4.35
N LEU A 107 6.22 16.56 3.79
CA LEU A 107 4.95 17.21 4.14
C LEU A 107 3.73 16.42 3.66
N MET A 108 3.78 15.77 2.49
CA MET A 108 2.74 14.86 2.02
C MET A 108 2.58 13.66 2.97
N ALA A 109 3.69 13.16 3.55
CA ALA A 109 3.64 12.10 4.55
C ALA A 109 2.87 12.55 5.81
N VAL A 110 3.13 13.77 6.31
CA VAL A 110 2.39 14.38 7.44
C VAL A 110 0.89 14.39 7.13
N SER A 111 0.53 14.94 5.98
CA SER A 111 -0.88 15.03 5.53
C SER A 111 -1.53 13.64 5.45
N ASN A 112 -0.86 12.68 4.84
CA ASN A 112 -1.41 11.33 4.64
C ASN A 112 -1.62 10.57 5.94
N VAL A 113 -0.71 10.70 6.90
CA VAL A 113 -0.85 10.04 8.21
C VAL A 113 -2.04 10.63 8.98
N ILE A 114 -2.17 11.95 9.02
CA ILE A 114 -3.31 12.63 9.66
C ILE A 114 -4.62 12.19 8.99
N PHE A 115 -4.69 12.23 7.66
CA PHE A 115 -5.88 11.79 6.92
C PHE A 115 -6.23 10.33 7.23
N TRP A 116 -5.26 9.44 7.15
CA TRP A 116 -5.51 8.01 7.33
C TRP A 116 -6.04 7.69 8.72
N THR A 117 -5.45 8.28 9.76
CA THR A 117 -5.89 8.11 11.14
C THR A 117 -7.30 8.65 11.35
N ALA A 118 -7.58 9.85 10.83
CA ALA A 118 -8.90 10.47 10.88
C ALA A 118 -9.94 9.67 10.06
N PHE A 119 -9.54 9.12 8.92
CA PHE A 119 -10.38 8.28 8.06
C PHE A 119 -10.83 7.01 8.78
N ILE A 120 -9.91 6.27 9.40
CA ILE A 120 -10.25 5.04 10.15
C ILE A 120 -11.27 5.36 11.25
N LYS A 121 -11.09 6.46 11.96
CA LYS A 121 -12.02 6.92 12.99
C LYS A 121 -13.38 7.29 12.38
N ALA A 122 -13.40 8.03 11.27
CA ALA A 122 -14.64 8.44 10.59
C ALA A 122 -15.42 7.25 10.04
N VAL A 123 -14.76 6.27 9.43
CA VAL A 123 -15.42 5.07 8.86
C VAL A 123 -16.19 4.30 9.92
N ARG A 124 -15.66 4.17 11.14
CA ARG A 124 -16.35 3.50 12.26
C ARG A 124 -17.69 4.14 12.61
N MET A 125 -17.88 5.44 12.36
CA MET A 125 -19.15 6.15 12.64
C MET A 125 -20.28 5.78 11.68
N PHE A 126 -20.01 5.08 10.58
CA PHE A 126 -21.01 4.75 9.55
C PHE A 126 -21.74 3.42 9.78
N GLY A 127 -21.28 2.56 10.69
CA GLY A 127 -21.93 1.29 11.03
C GLY A 127 -21.94 1.00 12.51
N SER A 128 -22.87 0.13 12.94
CA SER A 128 -22.90 -0.42 14.29
C SER A 128 -21.71 -1.36 14.53
N GLU A 129 -21.42 -1.74 15.78
CA GLU A 129 -20.34 -2.68 16.10
C GLU A 129 -20.42 -4.00 15.31
N LYS A 130 -21.62 -4.48 15.05
CA LYS A 130 -21.86 -5.71 14.27
C LYS A 130 -21.64 -5.55 12.78
N GLU A 131 -21.67 -4.31 12.27
CA GLU A 131 -21.56 -3.99 10.84
C GLU A 131 -20.16 -3.51 10.44
N GLN A 132 -19.24 -3.35 11.40
CA GLN A 132 -17.90 -2.80 11.13
C GLN A 132 -17.17 -3.55 10.01
N GLY A 133 -17.21 -4.88 10.01
CA GLY A 133 -16.61 -5.69 8.96
C GLY A 133 -17.14 -5.35 7.57
N SER A 134 -18.47 -5.19 7.44
CA SER A 134 -19.10 -4.81 6.17
C SER A 134 -18.74 -3.39 5.74
N VAL A 135 -18.72 -2.43 6.68
CA VAL A 135 -18.39 -1.03 6.41
C VAL A 135 -16.94 -0.90 5.92
N PHE A 136 -16.00 -1.55 6.59
CA PHE A 136 -14.60 -1.57 6.13
C PHE A 136 -14.45 -2.32 4.79
N GLY A 137 -15.18 -3.42 4.58
CA GLY A 137 -15.19 -4.15 3.31
C GLY A 137 -15.72 -3.29 2.16
N TYR A 138 -16.83 -2.59 2.32
CA TYR A 138 -17.33 -1.63 1.33
C TYR A 138 -16.33 -0.50 1.08
N SER A 139 -15.69 0.00 2.14
CA SER A 139 -14.66 1.02 2.03
C SER A 139 -13.49 0.54 1.15
N GLU A 140 -12.98 -0.66 1.35
CA GLU A 140 -11.89 -1.19 0.52
C GLU A 140 -12.31 -1.34 -0.96
N GLY A 141 -13.52 -1.84 -1.22
CA GLY A 141 -14.04 -1.96 -2.58
C GLY A 141 -14.18 -0.60 -3.30
N ILE A 142 -14.79 0.38 -2.64
CA ILE A 142 -14.95 1.74 -3.20
C ILE A 142 -13.59 2.41 -3.44
N ARG A 143 -12.64 2.28 -2.50
CA ARG A 143 -11.28 2.80 -2.64
C ARG A 143 -10.55 2.21 -3.85
N ALA A 144 -10.65 0.89 -4.05
CA ALA A 144 -10.03 0.21 -5.17
C ALA A 144 -10.62 0.69 -6.51
N VAL A 145 -11.94 0.76 -6.62
CA VAL A 145 -12.64 1.26 -7.82
C VAL A 145 -12.28 2.73 -8.09
N ALA A 146 -12.34 3.60 -7.08
CA ALA A 146 -11.97 5.01 -7.21
C ALA A 146 -10.52 5.18 -7.69
N SER A 147 -9.60 4.39 -7.14
CA SER A 147 -8.20 4.39 -7.54
C SER A 147 -8.01 3.95 -8.99
N LEU A 148 -8.72 2.90 -9.41
CA LEU A 148 -8.67 2.39 -10.78
C LEU A 148 -9.18 3.43 -11.78
N VAL A 149 -10.36 4.00 -11.52
CA VAL A 149 -11.00 4.99 -12.40
C VAL A 149 -10.13 6.23 -12.56
N ILE A 150 -9.64 6.80 -11.45
CA ILE A 150 -8.85 8.03 -11.53
C ILE A 150 -7.50 7.82 -12.22
N ASN A 151 -6.87 6.67 -12.05
CA ASN A 151 -5.64 6.36 -12.75
C ASN A 151 -5.86 6.20 -14.26
N PHE A 152 -6.95 5.58 -14.69
CA PHE A 152 -7.27 5.54 -16.13
C PHE A 152 -7.58 6.92 -16.71
N ILE A 153 -8.28 7.78 -15.98
CA ILE A 153 -8.50 9.19 -16.39
C ILE A 153 -7.15 9.89 -16.51
N ALA A 154 -6.27 9.76 -15.52
CA ALA A 154 -4.95 10.36 -15.53
C ALA A 154 -4.08 9.85 -16.70
N LEU A 155 -4.08 8.54 -16.96
CA LEU A 155 -3.35 7.93 -18.08
C LEU A 155 -3.90 8.39 -19.43
N TRP A 156 -5.23 8.45 -19.58
CA TRP A 156 -5.85 8.98 -20.79
C TRP A 156 -5.46 10.44 -21.03
N MET A 157 -5.49 11.26 -19.98
CA MET A 157 -5.07 12.66 -20.05
C MET A 157 -3.58 12.77 -20.35
N TYR A 158 -2.71 11.94 -19.73
CA TYR A 158 -1.29 11.88 -20.01
C TYR A 158 -1.02 11.60 -21.49
N ALA A 159 -1.63 10.55 -22.05
CA ALA A 159 -1.46 10.17 -23.46
C ALA A 159 -1.88 11.29 -24.43
N LYS A 160 -2.87 12.13 -24.06
CA LYS A 160 -3.25 13.30 -24.85
C LYS A 160 -2.24 14.45 -24.71
N LEU A 161 -1.77 14.71 -23.51
CA LEU A 161 -0.81 15.79 -23.22
C LEU A 161 0.59 15.46 -23.76
N GLU A 162 0.99 14.20 -23.78
CA GLU A 162 2.29 13.75 -24.32
C GLU A 162 2.51 14.21 -25.79
N VAL A 163 1.44 14.33 -26.56
CA VAL A 163 1.46 14.81 -27.95
C VAL A 163 1.42 16.33 -28.07
N THR A 164 0.86 17.04 -27.07
CA THR A 164 0.49 18.46 -27.18
C THR A 164 1.22 19.39 -26.20
N SER A 165 1.99 18.84 -25.27
CA SER A 165 2.61 19.61 -24.19
C SER A 165 4.05 19.16 -23.92
N ASP A 166 4.90 20.12 -23.63
CA ASP A 166 6.29 19.88 -23.19
C ASP A 166 6.36 19.32 -21.75
N SER A 167 5.29 19.40 -21.00
CA SER A 167 5.23 18.93 -19.60
C SER A 167 3.93 18.17 -19.28
N PRO A 168 3.73 16.98 -19.85
CA PRO A 168 2.50 16.20 -19.62
C PRO A 168 2.26 15.88 -18.12
N LEU A 169 3.33 15.68 -17.36
CA LEU A 169 3.24 15.38 -15.93
C LEU A 169 2.64 16.54 -15.11
N THR A 170 2.95 17.79 -15.47
CA THR A 170 2.36 18.97 -14.84
C THR A 170 0.83 18.94 -14.93
N GLY A 171 0.27 18.57 -16.08
CA GLY A 171 -1.18 18.44 -16.25
C GLY A 171 -1.79 17.39 -15.33
N ILE A 172 -1.11 16.25 -15.15
CA ILE A 172 -1.54 15.19 -14.23
C ILE A 172 -1.50 15.66 -12.77
N LEU A 173 -0.46 16.38 -12.38
CA LEU A 173 -0.34 16.92 -11.02
C LEU A 173 -1.42 17.99 -10.76
N ILE A 174 -1.73 18.85 -11.73
CA ILE A 174 -2.84 19.80 -11.62
C ILE A 174 -4.18 19.06 -11.46
N LEU A 175 -4.42 18.00 -12.23
CA LEU A 175 -5.62 17.16 -12.08
C LEU A 175 -5.74 16.60 -10.65
N TYR A 176 -4.69 15.99 -10.13
CA TYR A 176 -4.71 15.45 -8.77
C TYR A 176 -4.88 16.54 -7.71
N GLY A 177 -4.22 17.70 -7.85
CA GLY A 177 -4.37 18.84 -6.96
C GLY A 177 -5.81 19.35 -6.93
N ALA A 178 -6.44 19.48 -8.10
CA ALA A 178 -7.84 19.88 -8.21
C ALA A 178 -8.80 18.88 -7.58
N ILE A 179 -8.53 17.57 -7.74
CA ILE A 179 -9.31 16.51 -7.10
C ILE A 179 -9.16 16.57 -5.57
N TYR A 180 -7.95 16.75 -5.04
CA TYR A 180 -7.75 16.88 -3.59
C TYR A 180 -8.49 18.10 -3.03
N LEU A 181 -8.45 19.22 -3.72
CA LEU A 181 -9.19 20.42 -3.35
C LEU A 181 -10.71 20.15 -3.33
N ALA A 182 -11.24 19.55 -4.41
CA ALA A 182 -12.66 19.19 -4.52
C ALA A 182 -13.09 18.22 -3.41
N MET A 183 -12.27 17.20 -3.10
CA MET A 183 -12.55 16.26 -2.01
C MET A 183 -12.51 16.95 -0.65
N GLY A 184 -11.56 17.85 -0.40
CA GLY A 184 -11.52 18.66 0.82
C GLY A 184 -12.79 19.48 1.03
N VAL A 185 -13.26 20.17 -0.02
CA VAL A 185 -14.52 20.92 -0.01
C VAL A 185 -15.72 20.00 0.21
N ALA A 186 -15.80 18.88 -0.50
CA ALA A 186 -16.89 17.91 -0.34
C ALA A 186 -16.96 17.34 1.08
N ILE A 187 -15.81 16.97 1.68
CA ILE A 187 -15.72 16.49 3.06
C ILE A 187 -16.23 17.55 4.04
N TRP A 188 -15.87 18.83 3.84
CA TRP A 188 -16.33 19.93 4.70
C TRP A 188 -17.86 20.02 4.80
N PHE A 189 -18.57 19.83 3.70
CA PHE A 189 -20.03 19.95 3.66
C PHE A 189 -20.76 18.65 4.00
N LEU A 190 -20.17 17.49 3.75
CA LEU A 190 -20.85 16.20 3.85
C LEU A 190 -20.57 15.45 5.16
N ILE A 191 -19.35 15.59 5.71
CA ILE A 191 -18.99 14.87 6.94
C ILE A 191 -19.45 15.68 8.15
N PRO A 192 -20.18 15.05 9.11
CA PRO A 192 -20.56 15.72 10.33
C PRO A 192 -19.35 16.12 11.18
N SER A 193 -19.45 17.26 11.87
CA SER A 193 -18.46 17.66 12.87
C SER A 193 -18.62 16.79 14.12
N GLY A 194 -17.53 16.44 14.76
CA GLY A 194 -17.51 15.71 16.02
C GLY A 194 -16.16 15.07 16.27
N THR A 195 -15.78 14.92 17.50
CA THR A 195 -14.52 14.26 17.88
C THR A 195 -14.58 12.74 17.76
N GLY A 196 -15.80 12.17 17.64
CA GLY A 196 -15.98 10.71 17.57
C GLY A 196 -15.45 9.96 18.81
N ASN A 197 -15.29 10.66 19.95
CA ASN A 197 -14.89 10.05 21.20
C ASN A 197 -16.13 9.52 21.91
N GLU A 198 -16.59 8.34 21.53
CA GLU A 198 -17.43 7.51 22.37
C GLU A 198 -16.68 6.20 22.59
N ASP A 199 -16.23 6.00 23.85
CA ASP A 199 -15.90 4.73 24.54
C ASP A 199 -15.10 3.66 23.78
N GLY A 200 -13.99 4.03 23.14
CA GLY A 200 -13.02 3.06 22.65
C GLY A 200 -11.85 2.92 23.62
N HIS A 201 -11.51 1.71 24.03
CA HIS A 201 -10.23 1.42 24.69
C HIS A 201 -9.08 1.92 23.81
N HIS A 202 -8.50 3.06 24.15
CA HIS A 202 -7.29 3.54 23.53
C HIS A 202 -6.14 2.64 24.02
N ALA A 203 -5.45 1.99 23.07
CA ALA A 203 -4.24 1.27 23.40
C ALA A 203 -3.26 2.24 24.11
N THR A 204 -2.89 1.92 25.32
CA THR A 204 -1.94 2.72 26.09
C THR A 204 -0.52 2.44 25.62
N PHE A 205 0.42 3.35 25.86
CA PHE A 205 1.85 3.11 25.58
C PHE A 205 2.35 1.80 26.22
N ARG A 206 1.81 1.44 27.39
CA ARG A 206 2.10 0.19 28.08
C ARG A 206 1.68 -1.05 27.28
N ASP A 207 0.57 -0.97 26.55
CA ASP A 207 0.09 -2.07 25.72
C ASP A 207 1.03 -2.31 24.53
N TYR A 208 1.54 -1.26 23.91
CA TYR A 208 2.59 -1.36 22.87
C TYR A 208 3.86 -2.00 23.41
N VAL A 209 4.34 -1.58 24.60
CA VAL A 209 5.51 -2.18 25.24
C VAL A 209 5.28 -3.66 25.59
N ASN A 210 4.07 -4.03 26.02
CA ASN A 210 3.75 -5.43 26.32
C ASN A 210 3.72 -6.29 25.05
N VAL A 211 3.17 -5.77 23.96
CA VAL A 211 3.14 -6.46 22.66
C VAL A 211 4.55 -6.67 22.10
N LEU A 212 5.45 -5.70 22.25
CA LEU A 212 6.86 -5.84 21.85
C LEU A 212 7.62 -6.92 22.61
N LYS A 213 7.15 -7.36 23.78
CA LYS A 213 7.73 -8.49 24.53
C LYS A 213 7.30 -9.86 24.02
N ILE A 214 6.33 -9.94 23.12
CA ILE A 214 5.82 -11.20 22.56
C ILE A 214 6.68 -11.60 21.36
N PRO A 215 7.47 -12.70 21.43
CA PRO A 215 8.33 -13.11 20.30
C PRO A 215 7.57 -13.37 18.99
N ALA A 216 6.35 -13.88 19.10
CA ALA A 216 5.48 -14.14 17.95
C ALA A 216 5.21 -12.87 17.12
N VAL A 217 5.09 -11.71 17.76
CA VAL A 217 4.90 -10.42 17.08
C VAL A 217 6.09 -10.08 16.19
N TRP A 218 7.31 -10.30 16.64
CA TRP A 218 8.52 -10.07 15.84
C TRP A 218 8.60 -11.01 14.64
N ILE A 219 8.28 -12.31 14.85
CA ILE A 219 8.30 -13.29 13.78
C ILE A 219 7.31 -12.91 12.68
N VAL A 220 6.08 -12.52 13.04
CA VAL A 220 5.09 -12.08 12.05
C VAL A 220 5.47 -10.72 11.44
N SER A 221 6.07 -9.80 12.20
CA SER A 221 6.59 -8.53 11.67
C SER A 221 7.62 -8.75 10.55
N PHE A 222 8.57 -9.65 10.78
CA PHE A 222 9.58 -10.00 9.76
C PHE A 222 8.97 -10.74 8.57
N LEU A 223 7.94 -11.58 8.77
CA LEU A 223 7.19 -12.17 7.66
C LEU A 223 6.57 -11.08 6.80
N VAL A 224 5.84 -10.15 7.42
CA VAL A 224 5.20 -9.03 6.70
C VAL A 224 6.22 -8.16 6.00
N MET A 225 7.37 -7.89 6.65
CA MET A 225 8.48 -7.15 6.06
C MET A 225 9.03 -7.83 4.80
N CYS A 226 9.21 -9.14 4.83
CA CYS A 226 9.64 -9.90 3.64
C CYS A 226 8.61 -9.81 2.52
N CYS A 227 7.34 -10.08 2.79
CA CYS A 227 6.26 -10.00 1.81
C CYS A 227 6.14 -8.58 1.23
N TYR A 228 6.25 -7.56 2.07
CA TYR A 228 6.15 -6.17 1.63
C TYR A 228 7.38 -5.70 0.84
N SER A 229 8.59 -6.21 1.15
CA SER A 229 9.79 -5.98 0.34
C SER A 229 9.61 -6.45 -1.09
N VAL A 230 9.04 -7.64 -1.27
CA VAL A 230 8.71 -8.19 -2.59
C VAL A 230 7.69 -7.30 -3.32
N GLN A 231 6.67 -6.82 -2.60
CA GLN A 231 5.67 -5.91 -3.16
C GLN A 231 6.30 -4.59 -3.62
N VAL A 232 7.11 -3.92 -2.80
CA VAL A 232 7.77 -2.65 -3.15
C VAL A 232 8.67 -2.84 -4.36
N ALA A 233 9.45 -3.93 -4.40
CA ALA A 233 10.30 -4.24 -5.54
C ALA A 233 9.50 -4.50 -6.82
N SER A 234 8.32 -5.12 -6.73
CA SER A 234 7.45 -5.39 -7.88
C SER A 234 6.93 -4.12 -8.57
N GLU A 235 6.91 -2.97 -7.90
CA GLU A 235 6.51 -1.70 -8.52
C GLU A 235 7.45 -1.30 -9.66
N TYR A 236 8.71 -1.71 -9.61
CA TYR A 236 9.71 -1.46 -10.64
C TYR A 236 9.54 -2.33 -11.90
N THR A 237 8.55 -3.22 -11.92
CA THR A 237 8.14 -3.86 -13.18
C THR A 237 7.51 -2.87 -14.17
N THR A 238 7.06 -1.68 -13.72
CA THR A 238 6.59 -0.61 -14.61
C THR A 238 7.73 -0.06 -15.46
N PRO A 239 8.82 0.50 -14.88
CA PRO A 239 9.96 0.93 -15.69
C PRO A 239 10.70 -0.23 -16.37
N TYR A 240 10.60 -1.48 -15.89
CA TYR A 240 11.11 -2.64 -16.65
C TYR A 240 10.40 -2.81 -18.00
N LEU A 241 9.09 -2.60 -18.04
CA LEU A 241 8.33 -2.68 -19.29
C LEU A 241 8.67 -1.55 -20.26
N SER A 242 9.01 -0.36 -19.78
CA SER A 242 9.41 0.76 -20.65
C SER A 242 10.87 0.68 -21.03
N ASP A 243 11.79 0.53 -20.07
CA ASP A 243 13.23 0.60 -20.31
C ASP A 243 13.78 -0.61 -21.07
N VAL A 244 13.27 -1.81 -20.75
CA VAL A 244 13.81 -3.09 -21.27
C VAL A 244 12.91 -3.65 -22.37
N MET A 245 11.61 -3.59 -22.20
CA MET A 245 10.65 -4.12 -23.16
C MET A 245 10.18 -3.07 -24.20
N LEU A 246 10.69 -1.83 -24.10
CA LEU A 246 10.42 -0.71 -25.00
C LEU A 246 8.93 -0.37 -25.14
N MET A 247 8.16 -0.60 -24.10
CA MET A 247 6.75 -0.23 -24.04
C MET A 247 6.62 1.28 -23.83
N SER A 248 5.63 1.95 -24.44
CA SER A 248 5.38 3.36 -24.15
C SER A 248 5.02 3.58 -22.68
N ALA A 249 5.42 4.71 -22.09
CA ALA A 249 5.14 5.04 -20.68
C ALA A 249 3.64 4.99 -20.36
N ALA A 250 2.79 5.47 -21.27
CA ALA A 250 1.33 5.39 -21.13
C ALA A 250 0.83 3.95 -21.04
N THR A 251 1.30 3.05 -21.92
CA THR A 251 0.89 1.64 -21.93
C THR A 251 1.45 0.88 -20.72
N ALA A 252 2.70 1.12 -20.32
CA ALA A 252 3.30 0.58 -19.11
C ALA A 252 2.49 1.01 -17.86
N GLY A 253 2.04 2.28 -17.81
CA GLY A 253 1.14 2.80 -16.80
C GLY A 253 -0.23 2.10 -16.76
N VAL A 254 -0.78 1.69 -17.91
CA VAL A 254 -2.01 0.87 -17.97
C VAL A 254 -1.77 -0.49 -17.31
N VAL A 255 -0.70 -1.19 -17.66
CA VAL A 255 -0.33 -2.47 -17.03
C VAL A 255 -0.13 -2.29 -15.53
N ALA A 256 0.58 -1.23 -15.11
CA ALA A 256 0.78 -0.91 -13.70
C ALA A 256 -0.53 -0.66 -12.96
N THR A 257 -1.48 0.04 -13.58
CA THR A 257 -2.81 0.31 -13.01
C THR A 257 -3.63 -0.97 -12.85
N ILE A 258 -3.65 -1.83 -13.87
CA ILE A 258 -4.32 -3.15 -13.80
C ILE A 258 -3.66 -4.00 -12.72
N ARG A 259 -2.33 -4.09 -12.70
CA ARG A 259 -1.55 -4.81 -11.69
C ARG A 259 -1.88 -4.34 -10.27
N SER A 260 -1.84 -3.03 -10.03
CA SER A 260 -1.87 -2.48 -8.67
C SER A 260 -3.29 -2.30 -8.12
N TYR A 261 -4.29 -2.10 -8.97
CA TYR A 261 -5.66 -1.79 -8.54
C TYR A 261 -6.70 -2.75 -9.10
N GLY A 262 -6.52 -3.24 -10.33
CA GLY A 262 -7.44 -4.19 -10.95
C GLY A 262 -7.33 -5.58 -10.32
N VAL A 263 -6.11 -6.13 -10.30
CA VAL A 263 -5.87 -7.48 -9.76
C VAL A 263 -6.19 -7.55 -8.26
N GLY A 264 -5.79 -6.53 -7.49
CA GLY A 264 -6.00 -6.48 -6.04
C GLY A 264 -7.48 -6.52 -5.64
N LEU A 265 -8.38 -6.04 -6.50
CA LEU A 265 -9.82 -6.04 -6.25
C LEU A 265 -10.39 -7.46 -6.12
N PHE A 266 -9.86 -8.43 -6.86
CA PHE A 266 -10.38 -9.78 -6.93
C PHE A 266 -9.51 -10.81 -6.21
N ALA A 267 -8.19 -10.68 -6.27
CA ALA A 267 -7.27 -11.71 -5.79
C ALA A 267 -7.39 -11.99 -4.28
N ALA A 268 -7.39 -10.96 -3.43
CA ALA A 268 -7.45 -11.11 -1.99
C ALA A 268 -8.78 -11.74 -1.50
N PRO A 269 -9.98 -11.31 -1.94
CA PRO A 269 -11.24 -11.95 -1.56
C PRO A 269 -11.35 -13.40 -2.02
N ILE A 270 -10.83 -13.73 -3.21
CA ILE A 270 -10.90 -15.09 -3.75
C ILE A 270 -10.05 -16.03 -2.90
N ILE A 271 -8.80 -15.67 -2.61
CA ILE A 271 -7.91 -16.56 -1.85
C ILE A 271 -8.37 -16.72 -0.40
N GLY A 272 -8.88 -15.66 0.22
CA GLY A 272 -9.46 -15.76 1.57
C GLY A 272 -10.57 -16.82 1.63
N LYS A 273 -11.51 -16.79 0.68
CA LYS A 273 -12.58 -17.79 0.59
C LYS A 273 -12.06 -19.21 0.30
N ILE A 274 -11.02 -19.34 -0.52
CA ILE A 274 -10.41 -20.64 -0.83
C ILE A 274 -9.73 -21.20 0.42
N THR A 275 -8.94 -20.39 1.13
CA THR A 275 -8.24 -20.81 2.35
C THR A 275 -9.21 -21.27 3.42
N ASP A 276 -10.31 -20.51 3.63
CA ASP A 276 -11.36 -20.87 4.61
C ASP A 276 -12.06 -22.17 4.25
N LYS A 277 -12.34 -22.43 2.96
CA LYS A 277 -12.99 -23.67 2.49
C LYS A 277 -12.10 -24.89 2.63
N VAL A 278 -10.81 -24.75 2.29
CA VAL A 278 -9.86 -25.88 2.29
C VAL A 278 -9.37 -26.20 3.69
N LYS A 279 -9.63 -25.32 4.68
CA LYS A 279 -9.21 -25.48 6.09
C LYS A 279 -7.70 -25.72 6.25
N VAL A 280 -6.90 -25.11 5.35
CA VAL A 280 -5.43 -25.15 5.42
C VAL A 280 -4.94 -24.05 6.36
N PRO A 281 -3.92 -24.30 7.20
CA PRO A 281 -3.30 -23.26 8.00
C PRO A 281 -2.88 -22.04 7.16
N TYR A 282 -3.11 -20.84 7.65
CA TYR A 282 -2.76 -19.59 6.93
C TYR A 282 -1.26 -19.52 6.61
N SER A 283 -0.39 -20.02 7.50
CA SER A 283 1.04 -20.12 7.27
C SER A 283 1.38 -21.00 6.05
N VAL A 284 0.63 -22.08 5.81
CA VAL A 284 0.80 -22.94 4.63
C VAL A 284 0.34 -22.21 3.37
N SER A 285 -0.77 -21.48 3.42
CA SER A 285 -1.22 -20.65 2.30
C SER A 285 -0.19 -19.57 1.94
N VAL A 286 0.43 -18.94 2.95
CA VAL A 286 1.53 -17.99 2.77
C VAL A 286 2.73 -18.65 2.09
N ILE A 287 3.14 -19.84 2.51
CA ILE A 287 4.24 -20.61 1.87
C ILE A 287 3.93 -20.85 0.39
N ILE A 288 2.74 -21.35 0.08
CA ILE A 288 2.35 -21.68 -1.30
C ILE A 288 2.39 -20.41 -2.17
N LEU A 289 1.83 -19.31 -1.70
CA LEU A 289 1.78 -18.05 -2.45
C LEU A 289 3.17 -17.46 -2.66
N LEU A 290 4.05 -17.47 -1.65
CA LEU A 290 5.44 -17.04 -1.79
C LEU A 290 6.23 -17.91 -2.76
N VAL A 291 6.02 -19.24 -2.75
CA VAL A 291 6.66 -20.15 -3.73
C VAL A 291 6.18 -19.81 -5.15
N LEU A 292 4.90 -19.53 -5.34
CA LEU A 292 4.38 -19.10 -6.64
C LEU A 292 4.97 -17.75 -7.08
N GLU A 293 5.16 -16.80 -6.15
CA GLU A 293 5.86 -15.54 -6.42
C GLU A 293 7.32 -15.78 -6.83
N ILE A 294 8.03 -16.70 -6.15
CA ILE A 294 9.40 -17.08 -6.50
C ILE A 294 9.43 -17.64 -7.93
N VAL A 295 8.50 -18.52 -8.28
CA VAL A 295 8.44 -19.11 -9.64
C VAL A 295 8.21 -18.01 -10.69
N MET A 296 7.23 -17.12 -10.49
CA MET A 296 6.97 -16.03 -11.42
C MET A 296 8.16 -15.08 -11.56
N THR A 297 8.78 -14.72 -10.45
CA THR A 297 9.97 -13.84 -10.44
C THR A 297 11.17 -14.51 -11.09
N THR A 298 11.35 -15.82 -10.88
CA THR A 298 12.42 -16.58 -11.54
C THR A 298 12.22 -16.63 -13.06
N ILE A 299 10.98 -16.74 -13.52
CA ILE A 299 10.68 -16.64 -14.97
C ILE A 299 11.14 -15.27 -15.49
N LEU A 300 10.79 -14.16 -14.81
CA LEU A 300 11.25 -12.82 -15.21
C LEU A 300 12.78 -12.69 -15.19
N LEU A 301 13.46 -13.33 -14.23
CA LEU A 301 14.92 -13.28 -14.09
C LEU A 301 15.63 -13.98 -15.26
N VAL A 302 15.08 -15.08 -15.77
CA VAL A 302 15.71 -15.89 -16.83
C VAL A 302 15.24 -15.50 -18.25
N LEU A 303 14.13 -14.78 -18.37
CA LEU A 303 13.69 -14.26 -19.66
C LEU A 303 14.77 -13.35 -20.29
N PRO A 304 14.98 -13.42 -21.61
CA PRO A 304 15.82 -12.46 -22.29
C PRO A 304 15.27 -11.04 -22.11
N GLY A 305 16.16 -10.08 -21.83
CA GLY A 305 15.80 -8.66 -21.68
C GLY A 305 15.56 -8.01 -23.06
N GLU A 306 14.58 -8.48 -23.80
CA GLU A 306 14.29 -8.07 -25.17
C GLU A 306 12.79 -7.91 -25.40
N PRO A 307 12.36 -6.98 -26.27
CA PRO A 307 10.94 -6.77 -26.58
C PRO A 307 10.21 -8.00 -27.13
N SER A 308 10.94 -8.99 -27.64
CA SER A 308 10.38 -10.25 -28.19
C SER A 308 9.56 -11.03 -27.17
N VAL A 309 9.85 -10.87 -25.87
CA VAL A 309 9.16 -11.57 -24.75
C VAL A 309 8.19 -10.66 -23.99
N LEU A 310 7.82 -9.49 -24.53
CA LEU A 310 6.95 -8.51 -23.87
C LEU A 310 5.63 -9.11 -23.36
N ILE A 311 4.93 -9.86 -24.20
CA ILE A 311 3.61 -10.45 -23.85
C ILE A 311 3.77 -11.44 -22.70
N ILE A 312 4.81 -12.28 -22.75
CA ILE A 312 5.10 -13.25 -21.68
C ILE A 312 5.42 -12.49 -20.39
N SER A 313 6.21 -11.44 -20.46
CA SER A 313 6.56 -10.59 -19.29
C SER A 313 5.32 -9.97 -18.66
N ILE A 314 4.38 -9.43 -19.45
CA ILE A 314 3.12 -8.87 -18.95
C ILE A 314 2.29 -9.94 -18.24
N VAL A 315 2.12 -11.11 -18.87
CA VAL A 315 1.34 -12.21 -18.28
C VAL A 315 1.94 -12.66 -16.94
N VAL A 316 3.26 -12.82 -16.88
CA VAL A 316 3.97 -13.22 -15.66
C VAL A 316 3.85 -12.16 -14.58
N ILE A 317 3.99 -10.87 -14.92
CA ILE A 317 3.83 -9.74 -13.97
C ILE A 317 2.39 -9.71 -13.41
N LEU A 318 1.38 -9.91 -14.23
CA LEU A 318 -0.01 -9.91 -13.77
C LEU A 318 -0.33 -11.17 -12.93
N ALA A 319 0.20 -12.33 -13.30
CA ALA A 319 0.09 -13.56 -12.49
C ALA A 319 0.79 -13.41 -11.13
N PHE A 320 2.00 -12.85 -11.12
CA PHE A 320 2.71 -12.49 -9.88
C PHE A 320 1.84 -11.58 -9.00
N ALA A 321 1.24 -10.54 -9.56
CA ALA A 321 0.38 -9.62 -8.83
C ALA A 321 -0.83 -10.31 -8.20
N CYS A 322 -1.43 -11.31 -8.86
CA CYS A 322 -2.51 -12.12 -8.29
C CYS A 322 -2.06 -12.81 -6.99
N PHE A 323 -0.89 -13.44 -6.98
CA PHE A 323 -0.36 -14.11 -5.81
C PHE A 323 0.02 -13.12 -4.71
N MET A 324 0.64 -12.00 -5.05
CA MET A 324 1.00 -10.93 -4.12
C MET A 324 -0.22 -10.33 -3.41
N TYR A 325 -1.28 -10.00 -4.12
CA TYR A 325 -2.50 -9.47 -3.49
C TYR A 325 -3.28 -10.54 -2.72
N ALA A 326 -3.23 -11.79 -3.17
CA ALA A 326 -3.74 -12.94 -2.42
C ALA A 326 -3.00 -13.09 -1.08
N LEU A 327 -1.67 -13.00 -1.09
CA LEU A 327 -0.80 -13.05 0.09
C LEU A 327 -1.16 -11.96 1.10
N ARG A 328 -1.42 -10.72 0.64
CA ARG A 328 -1.87 -9.62 1.50
C ARG A 328 -3.18 -9.91 2.24
N GLY A 329 -4.05 -10.73 1.68
CA GLY A 329 -5.29 -11.14 2.32
C GLY A 329 -5.11 -12.09 3.50
N VAL A 330 -3.98 -12.79 3.58
CA VAL A 330 -3.81 -13.90 4.53
C VAL A 330 -2.63 -13.76 5.51
N TYR A 331 -1.60 -12.96 5.23
CA TYR A 331 -0.41 -12.93 6.07
C TYR A 331 -0.67 -12.45 7.52
N TYR A 332 -1.62 -11.52 7.74
CA TYR A 332 -1.99 -11.11 9.09
C TYR A 332 -2.76 -12.18 9.86
N ALA A 333 -3.45 -13.09 9.17
CA ALA A 333 -4.15 -14.20 9.82
C ALA A 333 -3.21 -15.20 10.50
N THR A 334 -1.92 -15.20 10.13
CA THR A 334 -0.87 -16.00 10.78
C THR A 334 -0.62 -15.60 12.24
N LEU A 335 -1.10 -14.42 12.70
CA LEU A 335 -0.98 -13.97 14.10
C LEU A 335 -1.58 -14.97 15.08
N GLY A 336 -2.77 -15.52 14.77
CA GLY A 336 -3.41 -16.54 15.59
C GLY A 336 -2.59 -17.83 15.70
N GLU A 337 -2.01 -18.29 14.59
CA GLU A 337 -1.14 -19.48 14.56
C GLU A 337 0.15 -19.25 15.32
N ALA A 338 0.71 -18.04 15.28
CA ALA A 338 1.89 -17.67 16.02
C ALA A 338 1.65 -17.58 17.54
N GLY A 339 0.40 -17.64 17.99
CA GLY A 339 0.02 -17.62 19.40
C GLY A 339 -0.14 -16.23 19.99
N VAL A 340 -0.41 -15.22 19.17
CA VAL A 340 -0.74 -13.88 19.68
C VAL A 340 -2.18 -13.88 20.21
N PRO A 341 -2.42 -13.46 21.47
CA PRO A 341 -3.76 -13.42 22.05
C PRO A 341 -4.72 -12.52 21.27
N VAL A 342 -5.97 -12.96 21.08
CA VAL A 342 -7.00 -12.20 20.33
C VAL A 342 -7.18 -10.78 20.88
N ALA A 343 -7.15 -10.62 22.22
CA ALA A 343 -7.26 -9.31 22.88
C ALA A 343 -6.16 -8.31 22.49
N LEU A 344 -4.99 -8.78 22.06
CA LEU A 344 -3.84 -7.96 21.67
C LEU A 344 -3.68 -7.80 20.14
N THR A 345 -4.56 -8.43 19.35
CA THR A 345 -4.45 -8.45 17.88
C THR A 345 -4.36 -7.05 17.28
N GLY A 346 -5.17 -6.11 17.74
CA GLY A 346 -5.18 -4.73 17.24
C GLY A 346 -3.85 -4.01 17.48
N THR A 347 -3.35 -4.04 18.71
CA THR A 347 -2.06 -3.42 19.10
C THR A 347 -0.90 -4.13 18.40
N ALA A 348 -0.94 -5.47 18.33
CA ALA A 348 0.07 -6.26 17.63
C ALA A 348 0.12 -5.92 16.13
N THR A 349 -1.04 -5.81 15.47
CA THR A 349 -1.11 -5.39 14.06
C THR A 349 -0.51 -4.00 13.84
N GLY A 350 -0.72 -3.07 14.77
CA GLY A 350 -0.08 -1.74 14.74
C GLY A 350 1.45 -1.83 14.75
N VAL A 351 2.02 -2.58 15.70
CA VAL A 351 3.48 -2.80 15.79
C VAL A 351 4.02 -3.50 14.54
N ILE A 352 3.33 -4.56 14.10
CA ILE A 352 3.71 -5.32 12.89
C ILE A 352 3.68 -4.42 11.66
N SER A 353 2.72 -3.51 11.55
CA SER A 353 2.65 -2.58 10.42
C SER A 353 3.84 -1.61 10.40
N VAL A 354 4.29 -1.12 11.56
CA VAL A 354 5.46 -0.24 11.63
C VAL A 354 6.72 -0.96 11.11
N ILE A 355 6.97 -2.19 11.56
CA ILE A 355 8.14 -2.97 11.16
C ILE A 355 7.96 -3.52 9.74
N GLY A 356 6.79 -4.06 9.44
CA GLY A 356 6.47 -4.71 8.18
C GLY A 356 6.53 -3.77 6.97
N TYR A 357 6.24 -2.48 7.16
CA TYR A 357 6.27 -1.48 6.08
C TYR A 357 7.57 -0.67 6.01
N LEU A 358 8.58 -0.98 6.83
CA LEU A 358 9.91 -0.38 6.71
C LEU A 358 10.55 -0.51 5.32
N PRO A 359 10.27 -1.54 4.50
CA PRO A 359 10.80 -1.62 3.14
C PRO A 359 10.52 -0.39 2.27
N ASP A 360 9.43 0.33 2.47
CA ASP A 360 9.21 1.61 1.78
C ASP A 360 10.38 2.60 1.98
N ALA A 361 11.04 2.54 3.15
CA ALA A 361 12.12 3.46 3.49
C ALA A 361 13.47 3.06 2.88
N PHE A 362 13.76 1.77 2.66
CA PHE A 362 15.07 1.34 2.19
C PHE A 362 15.07 0.63 0.83
N MET A 363 14.02 -0.14 0.48
CA MET A 363 14.00 -0.91 -0.77
C MET A 363 14.05 -0.01 -2.00
N ASN A 364 13.30 1.09 -2.00
CA ASN A 364 13.29 2.03 -3.12
C ASN A 364 14.68 2.63 -3.37
N LEU A 365 15.41 2.97 -2.29
CA LEU A 365 16.77 3.49 -2.39
C LEU A 365 17.75 2.43 -2.90
N LEU A 366 17.67 1.19 -2.36
CA LEU A 366 18.51 0.08 -2.81
C LEU A 366 18.31 -0.22 -4.30
N ILE A 367 17.06 -0.28 -4.73
CA ILE A 367 16.69 -0.58 -6.12
C ILE A 367 17.14 0.56 -7.04
N GLY A 368 16.84 1.82 -6.68
CA GLY A 368 17.25 2.99 -7.47
C GLY A 368 18.76 3.02 -7.70
N ASN A 369 19.55 2.78 -6.63
CA ASN A 369 20.99 2.70 -6.72
C ASN A 369 21.48 1.58 -7.67
N LYS A 370 20.79 0.42 -7.68
CA LYS A 370 21.13 -0.68 -8.61
C LYS A 370 20.80 -0.36 -10.05
N LEU A 371 19.68 0.31 -10.31
CA LEU A 371 19.31 0.74 -11.65
C LEU A 371 20.28 1.79 -12.21
N ASP A 372 20.77 2.71 -11.36
CA ASP A 372 21.76 3.72 -11.77
C ASP A 372 23.15 3.10 -12.02
N GLN A 373 23.56 2.10 -11.20
CA GLN A 373 24.84 1.40 -11.37
C GLN A 373 24.86 0.43 -12.57
N TYR A 374 23.72 -0.19 -12.86
CA TYR A 374 23.57 -1.23 -13.89
C TYR A 374 22.40 -0.92 -14.81
N PRO A 375 22.56 0.00 -15.79
CA PRO A 375 21.50 0.38 -16.70
C PRO A 375 20.92 -0.80 -17.51
N GLY A 376 19.65 -0.69 -17.88
CA GLY A 376 18.94 -1.68 -18.70
C GLY A 376 18.67 -3.00 -17.98
N ALA A 377 18.57 -4.09 -18.71
CA ALA A 377 18.16 -5.41 -18.19
C ALA A 377 19.00 -5.91 -17.00
N ALA A 378 20.27 -5.52 -16.91
CA ALA A 378 21.17 -5.96 -15.83
C ALA A 378 20.72 -5.44 -14.45
N GLY A 379 20.28 -4.19 -14.34
CA GLY A 379 19.76 -3.63 -13.08
C GLY A 379 18.49 -4.35 -12.61
N TYR A 380 17.59 -4.69 -13.52
CA TYR A 380 16.35 -5.40 -13.18
C TYR A 380 16.60 -6.84 -12.72
N LYS A 381 17.68 -7.50 -13.16
CA LYS A 381 18.08 -8.82 -12.63
C LYS A 381 18.41 -8.74 -11.13
N TYR A 382 19.03 -7.66 -10.65
CA TYR A 382 19.24 -7.45 -9.21
C TYR A 382 17.90 -7.29 -8.47
N ILE A 383 16.94 -6.58 -9.05
CA ILE A 383 15.62 -6.40 -8.44
C ILE A 383 14.92 -7.75 -8.29
N PHE A 384 14.88 -8.55 -9.36
CA PHE A 384 14.27 -9.88 -9.32
C PHE A 384 15.00 -10.81 -8.34
N THR A 385 16.33 -10.70 -8.22
CA THR A 385 17.11 -11.44 -7.22
C THR A 385 16.73 -11.01 -5.80
N TYR A 386 16.55 -9.71 -5.53
CA TYR A 386 16.07 -9.25 -4.22
C TYR A 386 14.66 -9.77 -3.91
N MET A 387 13.74 -9.74 -4.89
CA MET A 387 12.40 -10.30 -4.73
C MET A 387 12.45 -11.77 -4.34
N ILE A 388 13.24 -12.58 -5.03
CA ILE A 388 13.43 -14.01 -4.72
C ILE A 388 14.03 -14.17 -3.32
N GLY A 389 15.07 -13.41 -2.97
CA GLY A 389 15.73 -13.49 -1.66
C GLY A 389 14.77 -13.21 -0.50
N PHE A 390 13.99 -12.13 -0.60
CA PHE A 390 12.99 -11.80 0.42
C PHE A 390 11.83 -12.80 0.45
N ALA A 391 11.37 -13.31 -0.70
CA ALA A 391 10.34 -14.33 -0.76
C ALA A 391 10.81 -15.65 -0.11
N VAL A 392 12.05 -16.10 -0.35
CA VAL A 392 12.65 -17.27 0.30
C VAL A 392 12.74 -17.06 1.81
N ALA A 393 13.20 -15.89 2.28
CA ALA A 393 13.21 -15.56 3.70
C ALA A 393 11.79 -15.62 4.30
N GLY A 394 10.81 -15.10 3.58
CA GLY A 394 9.39 -15.19 3.96
C GLY A 394 8.89 -16.62 4.08
N VAL A 395 9.25 -17.51 3.14
CA VAL A 395 8.92 -18.95 3.20
C VAL A 395 9.51 -19.60 4.46
N ILE A 396 10.78 -19.31 4.79
CA ILE A 396 11.43 -19.86 5.99
C ILE A 396 10.67 -19.38 7.25
N ILE A 397 10.34 -18.10 7.34
CA ILE A 397 9.61 -17.54 8.49
C ILE A 397 8.21 -18.15 8.58
N ALA A 398 7.48 -18.25 7.48
CA ALA A 398 6.15 -18.87 7.45
C ALA A 398 6.19 -20.35 7.87
N PHE A 399 7.25 -21.08 7.52
CA PHE A 399 7.47 -22.45 7.98
C PHE A 399 7.69 -22.51 9.50
N ILE A 400 8.44 -21.56 10.07
CA ILE A 400 8.60 -21.45 11.53
C ILE A 400 7.24 -21.21 12.20
N ILE A 401 6.42 -20.29 11.67
CA ILE A 401 5.07 -20.03 12.19
C ILE A 401 4.21 -21.29 12.13
N ASN A 402 4.26 -22.05 11.02
CA ASN A 402 3.52 -23.30 10.89
C ASN A 402 3.92 -24.32 11.96
N ARG A 403 5.21 -24.45 12.27
CA ARG A 403 5.69 -25.32 13.35
C ARG A 403 5.21 -24.87 14.72
N ILE A 404 5.22 -23.56 14.99
CA ILE A 404 4.70 -22.98 16.23
C ILE A 404 3.21 -23.28 16.36
N GLY A 405 2.43 -23.05 15.30
CA GLY A 405 0.99 -23.31 15.26
C GLY A 405 0.65 -24.78 15.56
N LYS A 406 1.36 -25.72 14.92
CA LYS A 406 1.19 -27.17 15.20
C LYS A 406 1.50 -27.53 16.65
N ARG A 407 2.57 -26.96 17.22
CA ARG A 407 2.94 -27.17 18.62
C ARG A 407 1.91 -26.61 19.60
N ASN A 408 1.36 -25.43 19.28
CA ASN A 408 0.31 -24.81 20.10
C ASN A 408 -0.98 -25.63 20.05
N ALA A 409 -1.38 -26.12 18.88
CA ALA A 409 -2.54 -26.97 18.68
C ALA A 409 -2.40 -28.30 19.47
N ALA A 410 -1.23 -28.93 19.43
CA ALA A 410 -0.95 -30.17 20.17
C ALA A 410 -1.01 -29.98 21.71
N LYS A 411 -0.69 -28.79 22.22
CA LYS A 411 -0.78 -28.47 23.64
C LYS A 411 -2.21 -28.13 24.09
N ALA A 412 -3.09 -27.74 23.17
CA ALA A 412 -4.48 -27.40 23.45
C ALA A 412 -5.42 -28.63 23.51
N VAL A 413 -4.97 -29.81 23.07
CA VAL A 413 -5.71 -31.08 23.21
C VAL A 413 -5.54 -31.57 24.64
N PRO A 414 -6.63 -31.72 25.43
CA PRO A 414 -6.53 -32.28 26.79
C PRO A 414 -5.95 -33.70 26.78
N ALA A 415 -5.13 -34.01 27.80
CA ALA A 415 -4.46 -35.29 27.95
C ALA A 415 -5.42 -36.50 28.17
N ASP A 416 -6.71 -36.24 28.24
CA ASP A 416 -7.73 -37.26 28.51
C ASP A 416 -8.34 -37.93 27.27
N GLU A 417 -7.88 -37.54 26.05
CA GLU A 417 -8.31 -38.15 24.78
C GLU A 417 -7.16 -38.79 23.97
N ALA A 418 -6.00 -39.08 24.60
CA ALA A 418 -4.86 -39.68 23.96
C ALA A 418 -4.69 -41.17 24.35
#